data_0dd961ed485442ea7a7e55a3d66ef4fc
#
_entry.id   0dd961ed485442ea7a7e55a3d66ef4fc
#
_cell.length_a   1.000
_cell.length_b   1.000
_cell.length_c   1.000
_cell.angle_alpha   90.00
_cell.angle_beta   90.00
_cell.angle_gamma   90.00
#
_symmetry.space_group_name_H-M   'P 1'
#
loop_
_entity.id
_entity.type
_entity.pdbx_description
1 polymer ?
#
loop_
_entity_poly.entity_id
_entity_poly.type
_entity_poly.pdbx_seq_one_letter_code
_entity_poly.pdbx_strand_id
1 'polypeptide(L)'
;MQQEGRLLNSAKQPPRLSIVIPVLNEAAGIEAALTPLQPLRVSMPIEVIVVDGGSDDDSACIAAPLADRVLSSPAGRALQMNLGAQHGKAPALLFLHADTILPDGAIEQITQALNRHAWGRFDIELSGRSGWLPMVSWMMNQRSRLSGIATGDQGMFMRASTFKAVGGFPEQPLMEDIELSKRLKRLSRPACLKAKVVSSGRRWDEFGAWKTIRLMWRLRYRYWRGFSATQLAKEYRDAR
;
A
#
# COMPACT_ATOMS: atom_id res chain seq x y z
N MET A 1 -1.50 -18.70 52.00
CA MET A 1 -2.67 -17.91 51.61
C MET A 1 -2.19 -16.60 51.03
N GLN A 2 -2.75 -16.26 49.90
CA GLN A 2 -2.59 -15.02 49.10
C GLN A 2 -1.38 -14.99 48.15
N GLN A 3 -1.49 -15.76 47.04
CA GLN A 3 -0.99 -15.39 45.73
C GLN A 3 -2.19 -15.16 44.81
N GLU A 4 -2.82 -14.03 44.99
CA GLU A 4 -3.87 -13.56 44.07
C GLU A 4 -3.22 -12.71 43.00
N GLY A 5 -3.25 -13.21 41.78
CA GLY A 5 -3.71 -12.59 40.55
C GLY A 5 -3.25 -11.17 40.29
N ARG A 6 -2.01 -10.98 39.84
CA ARG A 6 -1.65 -9.85 39.00
C ARG A 6 -1.92 -10.20 37.53
N LEU A 7 -3.20 -10.29 37.17
CA LEU A 7 -3.60 -10.11 35.77
C LEU A 7 -3.25 -8.66 35.39
N LEU A 8 -2.00 -8.48 34.92
CA LEU A 8 -1.57 -7.24 34.31
C LEU A 8 -2.44 -7.01 33.10
N ASN A 9 -3.36 -6.07 33.25
CA ASN A 9 -4.08 -5.42 32.19
C ASN A 9 -3.00 -4.75 31.31
N SER A 10 -2.49 -5.51 30.33
CA SER A 10 -1.51 -5.02 29.37
C SER A 10 -2.23 -4.04 28.46
N ALA A 11 -2.30 -2.79 28.89
CA ALA A 11 -2.80 -1.71 28.05
C ALA A 11 -1.96 -1.74 26.76
N LYS A 12 -2.60 -2.10 25.64
CA LYS A 12 -1.97 -2.19 24.32
C LYS A 12 -1.25 -0.84 24.08
N GLN A 13 0.06 -0.88 23.88
CA GLN A 13 0.83 0.34 23.61
C GLN A 13 0.22 1.09 22.42
N PRO A 14 0.24 2.43 22.42
CA PRO A 14 -0.27 3.19 21.29
C PRO A 14 0.47 2.77 20.01
N PRO A 15 -0.24 2.61 18.90
CA PRO A 15 0.38 2.15 17.67
C PRO A 15 1.42 3.15 17.16
N ARG A 16 2.53 2.64 16.64
CA ARG A 16 3.60 3.43 16.01
C ARG A 16 3.47 3.47 14.50
N LEU A 17 2.76 2.51 13.92
CA LEU A 17 2.49 2.43 12.48
C LEU A 17 1.04 2.00 12.26
N SER A 18 0.31 2.75 11.44
CA SER A 18 -0.99 2.36 10.89
C SER A 18 -0.80 1.81 9.49
N ILE A 19 -1.15 0.54 9.27
CA ILE A 19 -1.14 -0.11 7.97
C ILE A 19 -2.55 0.03 7.37
N VAL A 20 -2.66 0.76 6.27
CA VAL A 20 -3.92 1.01 5.56
C VAL A 20 -3.98 0.14 4.32
N ILE A 21 -5.01 -0.68 4.21
CA ILE A 21 -5.20 -1.66 3.13
C ILE A 21 -6.55 -1.40 2.43
N PRO A 22 -6.54 -0.79 1.23
CA PRO A 22 -7.75 -0.65 0.43
C PRO A 22 -8.14 -2.00 -0.19
N VAL A 23 -9.41 -2.37 -0.10
CA VAL A 23 -9.97 -3.64 -0.58
C VAL A 23 -11.18 -3.38 -1.46
N LEU A 24 -11.28 -4.13 -2.56
CA LEU A 24 -12.47 -4.19 -3.41
C LEU A 24 -12.49 -5.53 -4.16
N ASN A 25 -13.40 -6.42 -3.76
CA ASN A 25 -13.56 -7.76 -4.36
C ASN A 25 -12.25 -8.58 -4.33
N GLU A 26 -11.68 -8.75 -3.14
CA GLU A 26 -10.43 -9.48 -2.90
C GLU A 26 -10.62 -10.67 -1.95
N ALA A 27 -11.84 -11.23 -1.84
CA ALA A 27 -12.13 -12.35 -0.92
C ALA A 27 -11.18 -13.54 -1.11
N ALA A 28 -10.78 -13.81 -2.35
CA ALA A 28 -9.87 -14.92 -2.66
C ALA A 28 -8.42 -14.73 -2.14
N GLY A 29 -8.00 -13.50 -1.84
CA GLY A 29 -6.61 -13.18 -1.49
C GLY A 29 -6.40 -12.47 -0.16
N ILE A 30 -7.44 -11.83 0.38
CA ILE A 30 -7.32 -10.94 1.53
C ILE A 30 -6.83 -11.65 2.80
N GLU A 31 -7.25 -12.90 3.02
CA GLU A 31 -6.79 -13.70 4.16
C GLU A 31 -5.28 -13.95 4.08
N ALA A 32 -4.78 -14.35 2.90
CA ALA A 32 -3.36 -14.58 2.69
C ALA A 32 -2.51 -13.31 2.86
N ALA A 33 -3.06 -12.13 2.55
CA ALA A 33 -2.39 -10.85 2.75
C ALA A 33 -2.37 -10.41 4.22
N LEU A 34 -3.44 -10.69 4.99
CA LEU A 34 -3.57 -10.25 6.38
C LEU A 34 -2.94 -11.21 7.40
N THR A 35 -2.89 -12.52 7.09
CA THR A 35 -2.34 -13.54 7.99
C THR A 35 -0.88 -13.26 8.39
N PRO A 36 0.05 -12.88 7.47
CA PRO A 36 1.41 -12.54 7.85
C PRO A 36 1.54 -11.32 8.78
N LEU A 37 0.53 -10.48 8.86
CA LEU A 37 0.51 -9.31 9.75
C LEU A 37 0.13 -9.67 11.20
N GLN A 38 -0.48 -10.86 11.45
CA GLN A 38 -0.95 -11.22 12.79
C GLN A 38 0.18 -11.34 13.82
N PRO A 39 1.30 -12.02 13.56
CA PRO A 39 2.43 -12.04 14.48
C PRO A 39 2.97 -10.63 14.79
N LEU A 40 2.98 -9.74 13.79
CA LEU A 40 3.42 -8.36 13.95
C LEU A 40 2.48 -7.55 14.85
N ARG A 41 1.16 -7.78 14.76
CA ARG A 41 0.16 -7.13 15.64
C ARG A 41 0.30 -7.52 17.11
N VAL A 42 0.83 -8.71 17.38
CA VAL A 42 1.08 -9.19 18.75
C VAL A 42 2.41 -8.66 19.28
N SER A 43 3.45 -8.69 18.47
CA SER A 43 4.83 -8.38 18.89
C SER A 43 5.20 -6.91 18.78
N MET A 44 4.48 -6.13 17.98
CA MET A 44 4.79 -4.73 17.68
C MET A 44 3.58 -3.82 17.85
N PRO A 45 3.79 -2.55 18.25
CA PRO A 45 2.72 -1.57 18.35
C PRO A 45 2.29 -1.08 16.96
N ILE A 46 1.60 -1.93 16.21
CA ILE A 46 0.98 -1.59 14.92
C ILE A 46 -0.52 -1.74 14.98
N GLU A 47 -1.23 -1.05 14.09
CA GLU A 47 -2.65 -1.27 13.80
C GLU A 47 -2.85 -1.53 12.31
N VAL A 48 -3.79 -2.42 12.00
CA VAL A 48 -4.20 -2.76 10.63
C VAL A 48 -5.60 -2.24 10.38
N ILE A 49 -5.74 -1.38 9.39
CA ILE A 49 -7.00 -0.75 8.98
C ILE A 49 -7.32 -1.19 7.56
N VAL A 50 -8.32 -2.02 7.41
CA VAL A 50 -8.86 -2.40 6.10
C VAL A 50 -9.96 -1.41 5.74
N VAL A 51 -9.95 -0.93 4.50
CA VAL A 51 -10.99 -0.04 3.98
C VAL A 51 -11.63 -0.69 2.78
N ASP A 52 -12.86 -1.14 2.95
CA ASP A 52 -13.64 -1.78 1.90
C ASP A 52 -14.32 -0.73 1.03
N GLY A 53 -14.14 -0.84 -0.28
CA GLY A 53 -14.68 0.06 -1.30
C GLY A 53 -16.10 -0.31 -1.77
N GLY A 54 -16.86 -1.08 -0.98
CA GLY A 54 -18.16 -1.62 -1.35
C GLY A 54 -18.02 -2.91 -2.14
N SER A 55 -17.32 -3.90 -1.58
CA SER A 55 -17.20 -5.23 -2.17
C SER A 55 -18.55 -5.95 -2.20
N ASP A 56 -18.80 -6.67 -3.30
CA ASP A 56 -19.96 -7.53 -3.49
C ASP A 56 -19.70 -8.97 -3.03
N ASP A 57 -18.45 -9.27 -2.60
CA ASP A 57 -17.98 -10.55 -2.10
C ASP A 57 -17.73 -10.50 -0.57
N ASP A 58 -17.24 -11.61 0.00
CA ASP A 58 -16.99 -11.75 1.44
C ASP A 58 -15.72 -11.04 1.93
N SER A 59 -15.10 -10.16 1.14
CA SER A 59 -13.83 -9.48 1.47
C SER A 59 -13.84 -8.84 2.85
N ALA A 60 -14.88 -8.05 3.17
CA ALA A 60 -15.00 -7.35 4.45
C ALA A 60 -15.18 -8.33 5.63
N CYS A 61 -15.99 -9.38 5.44
CA CYS A 61 -16.23 -10.42 6.44
C CYS A 61 -14.96 -11.20 6.77
N ILE A 62 -14.19 -11.58 5.77
CA ILE A 62 -12.90 -12.30 5.94
C ILE A 62 -11.86 -11.39 6.62
N ALA A 63 -11.83 -10.11 6.29
CA ALA A 63 -10.89 -9.16 6.87
C ALA A 63 -11.18 -8.83 8.35
N ALA A 64 -12.44 -8.87 8.76
CA ALA A 64 -12.88 -8.42 10.11
C ALA A 64 -12.12 -9.05 11.28
N PRO A 65 -11.89 -10.37 11.35
CA PRO A 65 -11.13 -10.99 12.45
C PRO A 65 -9.62 -10.70 12.37
N LEU A 66 -9.11 -10.29 11.21
CA LEU A 66 -7.68 -10.12 10.91
C LEU A 66 -7.21 -8.65 10.94
N ALA A 67 -8.13 -7.69 11.09
CA ALA A 67 -7.85 -6.27 11.16
C ALA A 67 -8.20 -5.68 12.53
N ASP A 68 -7.62 -4.54 12.89
CA ASP A 68 -8.04 -3.77 14.06
C ASP A 68 -9.32 -2.96 13.76
N ARG A 69 -9.51 -2.63 12.48
CA ARG A 69 -10.72 -1.96 11.96
C ARG A 69 -10.98 -2.36 10.52
N VAL A 70 -12.26 -2.51 10.20
CA VAL A 70 -12.77 -2.54 8.83
C VAL A 70 -13.69 -1.35 8.65
N LEU A 71 -13.37 -0.50 7.67
CA LEU A 71 -14.13 0.71 7.35
C LEU A 71 -14.78 0.52 5.98
N SER A 72 -15.94 1.13 5.76
CA SER A 72 -16.59 1.16 4.44
C SER A 72 -16.42 2.53 3.81
N SER A 73 -16.18 2.59 2.51
CA SER A 73 -16.09 3.80 1.71
C SER A 73 -16.70 3.59 0.32
N PRO A 74 -16.99 4.66 -0.42
CA PRO A 74 -17.22 4.51 -1.86
C PRO A 74 -16.02 3.90 -2.57
N ALA A 75 -16.25 3.19 -3.68
CA ALA A 75 -15.19 2.60 -4.50
C ALA A 75 -14.23 3.68 -5.02
N GLY A 76 -12.94 3.46 -4.76
CA GLY A 76 -11.89 4.38 -5.19
C GLY A 76 -10.68 4.30 -4.29
N ARG A 77 -9.56 3.82 -4.84
CA ARG A 77 -8.33 3.56 -4.05
C ARG A 77 -7.88 4.79 -3.25
N ALA A 78 -7.91 5.98 -3.86
CA ALA A 78 -7.56 7.22 -3.17
C ALA A 78 -8.50 7.52 -2.00
N LEU A 79 -9.82 7.35 -2.19
CA LEU A 79 -10.83 7.56 -1.14
C LEU A 79 -10.61 6.60 0.03
N GLN A 80 -10.43 5.32 -0.28
CA GLN A 80 -10.18 4.28 0.72
C GLN A 80 -8.91 4.57 1.53
N MET A 81 -7.79 4.87 0.84
CA MET A 81 -6.51 5.17 1.51
C MET A 81 -6.58 6.44 2.36
N ASN A 82 -7.26 7.48 1.89
CA ASN A 82 -7.49 8.71 2.66
C ASN A 82 -8.32 8.44 3.90
N LEU A 83 -9.42 7.70 3.77
CA LEU A 83 -10.28 7.34 4.89
C LEU A 83 -9.51 6.53 5.96
N GLY A 84 -8.75 5.51 5.52
CA GLY A 84 -7.92 4.71 6.42
C GLY A 84 -6.89 5.56 7.16
N ALA A 85 -6.22 6.48 6.45
CA ALA A 85 -5.25 7.39 7.06
C ALA A 85 -5.86 8.37 8.07
N GLN A 86 -7.10 8.82 7.85
CA GLN A 86 -7.84 9.68 8.79
C GLN A 86 -8.18 8.94 10.10
N HIS A 87 -8.40 7.63 10.03
CA HIS A 87 -8.73 6.79 11.18
C HIS A 87 -7.49 6.17 11.86
N GLY A 88 -6.34 6.24 11.21
CA GLY A 88 -5.07 5.80 11.77
C GLY A 88 -4.66 6.65 12.99
N LYS A 89 -4.22 5.97 14.05
CA LYS A 89 -3.81 6.61 15.32
C LYS A 89 -2.30 6.75 15.45
N ALA A 90 -1.54 6.11 14.55
CA ALA A 90 -0.10 6.09 14.61
C ALA A 90 0.54 7.35 13.99
N PRO A 91 1.74 7.75 14.45
CA PRO A 91 2.49 8.83 13.84
C PRO A 91 3.03 8.52 12.45
N ALA A 92 3.04 7.26 12.04
CA ALA A 92 3.45 6.79 10.73
C ALA A 92 2.34 6.00 10.04
N LEU A 93 2.29 6.08 8.71
CA LEU A 93 1.36 5.39 7.84
C LEU A 93 2.13 4.50 6.86
N LEU A 94 1.60 3.32 6.60
CA LEU A 94 1.98 2.43 5.50
C LEU A 94 0.75 2.14 4.67
N PHE A 95 0.81 2.38 3.37
CA PHE A 95 -0.23 1.99 2.42
C PHE A 95 0.19 0.70 1.73
N LEU A 96 -0.58 -0.36 1.92
CA LEU A 96 -0.28 -1.70 1.42
C LEU A 96 -1.47 -2.21 0.60
N HIS A 97 -1.21 -2.81 -0.55
CA HIS A 97 -2.29 -3.43 -1.34
C HIS A 97 -2.71 -4.77 -0.72
N ALA A 98 -3.96 -5.16 -0.96
CA ALA A 98 -4.56 -6.40 -0.46
C ALA A 98 -3.91 -7.69 -1.01
N ASP A 99 -3.02 -7.59 -1.98
CA ASP A 99 -2.27 -8.68 -2.61
C ASP A 99 -0.75 -8.55 -2.40
N THR A 100 -0.34 -7.78 -1.40
CA THR A 100 1.07 -7.46 -1.16
C THR A 100 1.51 -7.91 0.23
N ILE A 101 2.62 -8.65 0.29
CA ILE A 101 3.22 -9.20 1.51
C ILE A 101 4.46 -8.37 1.87
N LEU A 102 4.58 -8.01 3.15
CA LEU A 102 5.73 -7.31 3.69
C LEU A 102 6.93 -8.25 3.88
N PRO A 103 8.17 -7.76 3.68
CA PRO A 103 9.36 -8.51 4.05
C PRO A 103 9.58 -8.53 5.57
N ASP A 104 10.36 -9.50 6.04
CA ASP A 104 10.80 -9.55 7.42
C ASP A 104 11.53 -8.26 7.83
N GLY A 105 11.30 -7.80 9.06
CA GLY A 105 11.88 -6.57 9.59
C GLY A 105 11.38 -5.29 8.90
N ALA A 106 10.24 -5.33 8.18
CA ALA A 106 9.69 -4.18 7.47
C ALA A 106 9.40 -3.00 8.40
N ILE A 107 8.85 -3.26 9.58
CA ILE A 107 8.41 -2.22 10.52
C ILE A 107 9.60 -1.46 11.09
N GLU A 108 10.67 -2.18 11.44
CA GLU A 108 11.93 -1.60 11.91
C GLU A 108 12.57 -0.75 10.82
N GLN A 109 12.60 -1.24 9.57
CA GLN A 109 13.17 -0.52 8.44
C GLN A 109 12.39 0.77 8.15
N ILE A 110 11.05 0.73 8.19
CA ILE A 110 10.20 1.92 8.08
C ILE A 110 10.57 2.93 9.17
N THR A 111 10.61 2.47 10.43
CA THR A 111 10.90 3.34 11.57
C THR A 111 12.27 4.01 11.44
N GLN A 112 13.30 3.24 11.06
CA GLN A 112 14.65 3.77 10.84
C GLN A 112 14.69 4.75 9.66
N ALA A 113 14.02 4.44 8.56
CA ALA A 113 13.96 5.31 7.39
C ALA A 113 13.28 6.65 7.71
N LEU A 114 12.18 6.62 8.47
CA LEU A 114 11.45 7.83 8.85
C LEU A 114 12.21 8.73 9.86
N ASN A 115 13.30 8.28 10.48
CA ASN A 115 14.17 9.16 11.24
C ASN A 115 14.93 10.16 10.34
N ARG A 116 15.20 9.80 9.09
CA ARG A 116 16.01 10.58 8.14
C ARG A 116 15.23 11.11 6.93
N HIS A 117 14.09 10.49 6.60
CA HIS A 117 13.27 10.80 5.45
C HIS A 117 11.83 11.10 5.87
N ALA A 118 11.13 11.95 5.16
CA ALA A 118 9.73 12.22 5.41
C ALA A 118 8.81 11.07 4.93
N TRP A 119 9.27 10.32 3.93
CA TRP A 119 8.55 9.22 3.30
C TRP A 119 9.48 8.26 2.59
N GLY A 120 8.95 7.10 2.18
CA GLY A 120 9.69 6.11 1.44
C GLY A 120 8.81 5.03 0.83
N ARG A 121 9.47 4.01 0.28
CA ARG A 121 8.86 2.84 -0.32
C ARG A 121 9.80 1.65 -0.25
N PHE A 122 9.29 0.47 -0.41
CA PHE A 122 10.07 -0.76 -0.58
C PHE A 122 10.40 -1.01 -2.05
N ASP A 123 11.45 -1.77 -2.33
CA ASP A 123 11.56 -2.43 -3.63
C ASP A 123 10.41 -3.44 -3.77
N ILE A 124 10.01 -3.70 -5.01
CA ILE A 124 8.96 -4.67 -5.30
C ILE A 124 9.56 -5.93 -5.93
N GLU A 125 8.97 -7.06 -5.60
CA GLU A 125 9.11 -8.31 -6.33
C GLU A 125 7.71 -8.79 -6.75
N LEU A 126 7.52 -9.03 -8.04
CA LEU A 126 6.26 -9.54 -8.56
C LEU A 126 6.27 -11.07 -8.52
N SER A 127 5.26 -11.66 -7.88
CA SER A 127 5.04 -13.11 -7.85
C SER A 127 4.10 -13.54 -8.98
N GLY A 128 4.40 -14.66 -9.63
CA GLY A 128 3.57 -15.19 -10.73
C GLY A 128 4.34 -16.17 -11.61
N ARG A 129 3.73 -16.59 -12.73
CA ARG A 129 4.28 -17.63 -13.62
C ARG A 129 5.14 -17.09 -14.75
N SER A 130 4.97 -15.82 -15.10
CA SER A 130 5.70 -15.23 -16.23
C SER A 130 7.19 -15.04 -15.92
N GLY A 131 8.07 -15.63 -16.72
CA GLY A 131 9.53 -15.46 -16.59
C GLY A 131 10.04 -14.01 -16.76
N TRP A 132 9.19 -13.08 -17.18
CA TRP A 132 9.52 -11.67 -17.32
C TRP A 132 9.37 -10.87 -16.01
N LEU A 133 8.71 -11.42 -14.99
CA LEU A 133 8.43 -10.71 -13.73
C LEU A 133 9.67 -10.19 -12.99
N PRO A 134 10.79 -10.94 -12.93
CA PRO A 134 12.02 -10.42 -12.30
C PRO A 134 12.55 -9.18 -13.01
N MET A 135 12.53 -9.15 -14.36
CA MET A 135 12.97 -7.99 -15.14
C MET A 135 12.02 -6.81 -14.95
N VAL A 136 10.71 -7.05 -14.94
CA VAL A 136 9.70 -6.00 -14.69
C VAL A 136 9.90 -5.40 -13.29
N SER A 137 10.05 -6.23 -12.27
CA SER A 137 10.32 -5.80 -10.89
C SER A 137 11.58 -4.94 -10.80
N TRP A 138 12.67 -5.38 -11.44
CA TRP A 138 13.91 -4.62 -11.51
C TRP A 138 13.70 -3.27 -12.17
N MET A 139 13.04 -3.21 -13.32
CA MET A 139 12.73 -1.96 -14.04
C MET A 139 11.89 -1.02 -13.19
N MET A 140 10.87 -1.52 -12.48
CA MET A 140 10.04 -0.72 -11.57
C MET A 140 10.87 -0.11 -10.44
N ASN A 141 11.77 -0.90 -9.85
CA ASN A 141 12.65 -0.45 -8.77
C ASN A 141 13.65 0.61 -9.25
N GLN A 142 14.33 0.39 -10.40
CA GLN A 142 15.27 1.37 -10.95
C GLN A 142 14.57 2.67 -11.35
N ARG A 143 13.43 2.59 -12.04
CA ARG A 143 12.63 3.76 -12.38
C ARG A 143 12.27 4.57 -11.13
N SER A 144 11.80 3.90 -10.08
CA SER A 144 11.40 4.56 -8.84
C SER A 144 12.58 5.23 -8.14
N ARG A 145 13.77 4.59 -8.12
CA ARG A 145 15.01 5.18 -7.57
C ARG A 145 15.44 6.44 -8.33
N LEU A 146 15.42 6.38 -9.66
CA LEU A 146 15.87 7.48 -10.52
C LEU A 146 14.87 8.65 -10.50
N SER A 147 13.58 8.35 -10.66
CA SER A 147 12.54 9.39 -10.76
C SER A 147 12.09 9.91 -9.40
N GLY A 148 12.26 9.14 -8.32
CA GLY A 148 11.65 9.41 -7.01
C GLY A 148 10.12 9.30 -7.04
N ILE A 149 9.55 8.55 -7.99
CA ILE A 149 8.11 8.27 -8.09
C ILE A 149 7.87 6.83 -7.66
N ALA A 150 7.14 6.64 -6.58
CA ALA A 150 6.67 5.35 -6.12
C ALA A 150 5.32 5.00 -6.76
N THR A 151 5.01 3.71 -6.78
CA THR A 151 3.68 3.19 -7.13
C THR A 151 3.08 2.46 -5.93
N GLY A 152 1.76 2.39 -5.86
CA GLY A 152 1.05 1.86 -4.69
C GLY A 152 1.46 0.44 -4.31
N ASP A 153 1.83 -0.38 -5.29
CA ASP A 153 2.34 -1.73 -5.13
C ASP A 153 3.73 -1.84 -4.46
N GLN A 154 4.42 -0.71 -4.25
CA GLN A 154 5.71 -0.66 -3.58
C GLN A 154 5.63 -0.43 -2.06
N GLY A 155 4.43 -0.46 -1.45
CA GLY A 155 4.27 -0.23 -0.02
C GLY A 155 4.79 1.15 0.39
N MET A 156 4.04 2.19 0.05
CA MET A 156 4.41 3.58 0.37
C MET A 156 4.21 3.84 1.86
N PHE A 157 5.24 4.39 2.52
CA PHE A 157 5.18 4.76 3.92
C PHE A 157 5.64 6.20 4.16
N MET A 158 5.06 6.84 5.18
CA MET A 158 5.36 8.23 5.52
C MET A 158 4.92 8.59 6.94
N ARG A 159 5.39 9.73 7.45
CA ARG A 159 4.81 10.29 8.67
C ARG A 159 3.38 10.75 8.40
N ALA A 160 2.47 10.53 9.36
CA ALA A 160 1.08 11.00 9.26
C ALA A 160 1.00 12.53 9.07
N SER A 161 1.89 13.30 9.74
CA SER A 161 2.01 14.74 9.54
C SER A 161 2.41 15.12 8.12
N THR A 162 3.32 14.36 7.50
CA THR A 162 3.73 14.57 6.10
C THR A 162 2.58 14.30 5.15
N PHE A 163 1.82 13.20 5.36
CA PHE A 163 0.64 12.86 4.56
C PHE A 163 -0.40 13.99 4.61
N LYS A 164 -0.69 14.48 5.81
CA LYS A 164 -1.60 15.62 6.01
C LYS A 164 -1.10 16.89 5.34
N ALA A 165 0.18 17.22 5.46
CA ALA A 165 0.77 18.43 4.90
C ALA A 165 0.71 18.48 3.36
N VAL A 166 0.79 17.33 2.68
CA VAL A 166 0.66 17.26 1.20
C VAL A 166 -0.78 17.12 0.72
N GLY A 167 -1.76 17.07 1.64
CA GLY A 167 -3.18 16.97 1.34
C GLY A 167 -3.65 15.57 0.97
N GLY A 168 -2.92 14.51 1.39
CA GLY A 168 -3.28 13.12 1.12
C GLY A 168 -3.20 12.71 -0.35
N PHE A 169 -3.81 11.57 -0.67
CA PHE A 169 -3.99 11.15 -2.06
C PHE A 169 -5.01 12.04 -2.78
N PRO A 170 -4.71 12.50 -4.00
CA PRO A 170 -5.73 13.21 -4.80
C PRO A 170 -6.89 12.26 -5.14
N GLU A 171 -8.10 12.77 -5.07
CA GLU A 171 -9.31 12.02 -5.40
C GLU A 171 -9.43 11.85 -6.92
N GLN A 172 -8.62 10.97 -7.46
CA GLN A 172 -8.61 10.62 -8.88
C GLN A 172 -8.63 9.11 -9.07
N PRO A 173 -9.24 8.60 -10.15
CA PRO A 173 -9.47 7.16 -10.31
C PRO A 173 -8.23 6.37 -10.75
N LEU A 174 -7.14 7.05 -11.12
CA LEU A 174 -5.88 6.44 -11.55
C LEU A 174 -4.73 7.42 -11.35
N MET A 175 -3.49 6.93 -11.17
CA MET A 175 -2.25 7.72 -11.00
C MET A 175 -2.22 8.54 -9.69
N GLU A 176 -3.04 8.22 -8.71
CA GLU A 176 -3.08 8.85 -7.39
C GLU A 176 -1.75 8.74 -6.64
N ASP A 177 -1.07 7.61 -6.80
CA ASP A 177 0.26 7.31 -6.25
C ASP A 177 1.37 8.16 -6.89
N ILE A 178 1.30 8.35 -8.21
CA ILE A 178 2.23 9.21 -8.95
C ILE A 178 2.09 10.65 -8.50
N GLU A 179 0.86 11.14 -8.38
CA GLU A 179 0.62 12.52 -7.98
C GLU A 179 1.02 12.76 -6.52
N LEU A 180 0.69 11.83 -5.61
CA LEU A 180 1.18 11.89 -4.23
C LEU A 180 2.71 11.90 -4.18
N SER A 181 3.36 11.03 -4.95
CA SER A 181 4.84 11.00 -5.05
C SER A 181 5.42 12.33 -5.52
N LYS A 182 4.79 13.00 -6.50
CA LYS A 182 5.22 14.32 -6.97
C LYS A 182 5.15 15.37 -5.85
N ARG A 183 4.07 15.37 -5.07
CA ARG A 183 3.91 16.28 -3.93
C ARG A 183 4.94 16.01 -2.84
N LEU A 184 5.13 14.74 -2.47
CA LEU A 184 6.11 14.30 -1.48
C LEU A 184 7.55 14.62 -1.88
N LYS A 185 7.91 14.50 -3.16
CA LYS A 185 9.23 14.86 -3.67
C LYS A 185 9.60 16.32 -3.48
N ARG A 186 8.62 17.23 -3.40
CA ARG A 186 8.88 18.65 -3.11
C ARG A 186 9.39 18.85 -1.68
N LEU A 187 9.08 17.91 -0.77
CA LEU A 187 9.54 17.94 0.61
C LEU A 187 10.89 17.24 0.78
N SER A 188 11.01 16.03 0.26
CA SER A 188 12.26 15.26 0.32
C SER A 188 12.27 14.13 -0.73
N ARG A 189 13.47 13.63 -1.05
CA ARG A 189 13.58 12.36 -1.79
C ARG A 189 13.06 11.20 -0.94
N PRO A 190 12.47 10.15 -1.57
CA PRO A 190 12.02 8.96 -0.84
C PRO A 190 13.19 8.16 -0.28
N ALA A 191 12.99 7.55 0.89
CA ALA A 191 13.78 6.40 1.30
C ALA A 191 13.43 5.22 0.38
N CYS A 192 14.39 4.72 -0.38
CA CYS A 192 14.20 3.56 -1.26
C CYS A 192 14.77 2.32 -0.57
N LEU A 193 13.97 1.64 0.24
CA LEU A 193 14.37 0.42 0.93
C LEU A 193 14.66 -0.70 -0.07
N LYS A 194 15.75 -1.44 0.16
CA LYS A 194 16.14 -2.57 -0.70
C LYS A 194 15.37 -3.85 -0.38
N ALA A 195 14.81 -3.95 0.83
CA ALA A 195 13.90 -5.02 1.17
C ALA A 195 12.71 -4.97 0.22
N LYS A 196 12.23 -6.15 -0.19
CA LYS A 196 11.23 -6.27 -1.24
C LYS A 196 9.88 -6.65 -0.65
N VAL A 197 8.85 -5.87 -0.96
CA VAL A 197 7.49 -6.35 -0.84
C VAL A 197 7.19 -7.31 -1.99
N VAL A 198 6.45 -8.38 -1.71
CA VAL A 198 6.02 -9.34 -2.74
C VAL A 198 4.57 -9.01 -3.10
N SER A 199 4.34 -8.61 -4.34
CA SER A 199 3.01 -8.26 -4.85
C SER A 199 2.59 -9.19 -5.98
N SER A 200 1.29 -9.41 -6.14
CA SER A 200 0.76 -10.31 -7.15
C SER A 200 1.05 -9.84 -8.57
N GLY A 201 1.67 -10.71 -9.35
CA GLY A 201 1.85 -10.54 -10.80
C GLY A 201 0.68 -11.05 -11.63
N ARG A 202 -0.49 -11.36 -11.02
CA ARG A 202 -1.68 -11.92 -11.69
C ARG A 202 -1.99 -11.23 -13.00
N ARG A 203 -1.98 -9.90 -13.02
CA ARG A 203 -2.21 -9.12 -14.24
C ARG A 203 -1.21 -9.41 -15.36
N TRP A 204 0.05 -9.61 -15.01
CA TRP A 204 1.10 -9.90 -15.97
C TRP A 204 0.96 -11.31 -16.55
N ASP A 205 0.45 -12.23 -15.75
CA ASP A 205 0.16 -13.59 -16.16
C ASP A 205 -1.07 -13.67 -17.07
N GLU A 206 -2.13 -12.89 -16.77
CA GLU A 206 -3.40 -12.88 -17.51
C GLU A 206 -3.29 -12.15 -18.86
N PHE A 207 -2.68 -10.98 -18.88
CA PHE A 207 -2.66 -10.11 -20.08
C PHE A 207 -1.33 -10.14 -20.85
N GLY A 208 -0.33 -10.84 -20.34
CA GLY A 208 1.01 -10.90 -20.88
C GLY A 208 1.88 -9.69 -20.54
N ALA A 209 3.16 -9.95 -20.29
CA ALA A 209 4.10 -8.92 -19.81
C ALA A 209 4.25 -7.74 -20.78
N TRP A 210 4.46 -8.00 -22.06
CA TRP A 210 4.68 -6.95 -23.06
C TRP A 210 3.47 -6.04 -23.29
N LYS A 211 2.28 -6.62 -23.32
CA LYS A 211 1.03 -5.85 -23.45
C LYS A 211 0.85 -4.93 -22.26
N THR A 212 1.09 -5.46 -21.04
CA THR A 212 0.98 -4.71 -19.80
C THR A 212 2.03 -3.60 -19.70
N ILE A 213 3.31 -3.86 -20.06
CA ILE A 213 4.37 -2.84 -20.10
C ILE A 213 3.97 -1.69 -21.03
N ARG A 214 3.57 -2.00 -22.27
CA ARG A 214 3.18 -0.97 -23.25
C ARG A 214 2.00 -0.14 -22.77
N LEU A 215 0.98 -0.78 -22.18
CA LEU A 215 -0.17 -0.11 -21.61
C LEU A 215 0.26 0.85 -20.49
N MET A 216 1.05 0.38 -19.51
CA MET A 216 1.50 1.21 -18.40
C MET A 216 2.35 2.40 -18.86
N TRP A 217 3.24 2.20 -19.83
CA TRP A 217 4.06 3.28 -20.39
C TRP A 217 3.20 4.29 -21.13
N ARG A 218 2.25 3.84 -21.96
CA ARG A 218 1.31 4.70 -22.67
C ARG A 218 0.49 5.56 -21.72
N LEU A 219 -0.10 4.95 -20.68
CA LEU A 219 -0.90 5.68 -19.70
C LEU A 219 -0.07 6.72 -18.94
N ARG A 220 1.14 6.37 -18.52
CA ARG A 220 2.05 7.30 -17.83
C ARG A 220 2.50 8.44 -18.72
N TYR A 221 2.84 8.17 -19.97
CA TYR A 221 3.21 9.19 -20.95
C TYR A 221 2.04 10.15 -21.19
N ARG A 222 0.83 9.63 -21.41
CA ARG A 222 -0.36 10.46 -21.58
C ARG A 222 -0.68 11.29 -20.33
N TYR A 223 -0.54 10.71 -19.13
CA TYR A 223 -0.68 11.45 -17.88
C TYR A 223 0.33 12.59 -17.79
N TRP A 224 1.58 12.33 -18.13
CA TRP A 224 2.61 13.37 -18.21
C TRP A 224 2.28 14.47 -19.22
N ARG A 225 1.64 14.12 -20.34
CA ARG A 225 1.15 15.08 -21.37
C ARG A 225 -0.11 15.85 -20.92
N GLY A 226 -0.65 15.62 -19.72
CA GLY A 226 -1.79 16.34 -19.16
C GLY A 226 -3.17 15.75 -19.46
N PHE A 227 -3.25 14.52 -19.95
CA PHE A 227 -4.54 13.84 -20.08
C PHE A 227 -5.15 13.59 -18.69
N SER A 228 -6.47 13.73 -18.58
CA SER A 228 -7.16 13.57 -17.30
C SER A 228 -7.08 12.13 -16.77
N ALA A 229 -6.96 11.97 -15.44
CA ALA A 229 -6.96 10.67 -14.79
C ALA A 229 -8.24 9.87 -15.10
N THR A 230 -9.38 10.53 -15.29
CA THR A 230 -10.65 9.90 -15.63
C THR A 230 -10.62 9.27 -17.04
N GLN A 231 -10.07 9.97 -18.02
CA GLN A 231 -9.91 9.42 -19.38
C GLN A 231 -8.96 8.20 -19.37
N LEU A 232 -7.85 8.32 -18.63
CA LEU A 232 -6.87 7.22 -18.50
C LEU A 232 -7.44 6.03 -17.76
N ALA A 233 -8.29 6.24 -16.75
CA ALA A 233 -8.96 5.16 -16.03
C ALA A 233 -9.96 4.40 -16.90
N LYS A 234 -10.65 5.10 -17.81
CA LYS A 234 -11.51 4.44 -18.80
C LYS A 234 -10.68 3.56 -19.73
N GLU A 235 -9.61 4.11 -20.33
CA GLU A 235 -8.68 3.37 -21.20
C GLU A 235 -8.05 2.16 -20.49
N TYR A 236 -7.75 2.30 -19.19
CA TYR A 236 -7.21 1.22 -18.37
C TYR A 236 -8.22 0.10 -18.14
N ARG A 237 -9.51 0.42 -17.98
CA ARG A 237 -10.57 -0.58 -17.85
C ARG A 237 -10.87 -1.26 -19.18
N ASP A 238 -10.92 -0.49 -20.27
CA ASP A 238 -11.22 -1.01 -21.61
C ASP A 238 -10.10 -1.93 -22.16
N ALA A 239 -8.91 -1.85 -21.57
CA ALA A 239 -7.77 -2.70 -21.92
C ALA A 239 -7.69 -4.01 -21.10
N ARG A 240 -8.66 -4.21 -20.20
CA ARG A 240 -8.86 -5.43 -19.42
C ARG A 240 -9.81 -6.34 -20.18
#